data_a0d876b9a88de8871bbf3de6f4fe00f6
#
_entry.id   a0d876b9a88de8871bbf3de6f4fe00f6
#
_cell.length_a   1.000
_cell.length_b   1.000
_cell.length_c   1.000
_cell.angle_alpha   90.00
_cell.angle_beta   90.00
_cell.angle_gamma   90.00
#
_symmetry.space_group_name_H-M   'P 1'
#
loop_
_entity.id
_entity.type
_entity.pdbx_description
1 polymer ?
#
loop_
_entity_poly.entity_id
_entity_poly.type
_entity_poly.pdbx_seq_one_letter_code
_entity_poly.pdbx_strand_id
1 'polypeptide(L)'
;MKVTKAIILGAGFGKRMHPITKKTPKPLVKINGVTLLENSIKFLSSLGVKHIIVNAHHLHMEIVNFVKKKRFSSKVKVVIEKRKILDTGGGILNASRQFKKKIFFVLNPDTLWRRGYKNEFKKLEKVYLKNKKPTMLLVSKNRSYDRSFKGDFNLNSKNEILRQKNNKFIFT
;
A
#
# COMPACT_ATOMS: atom_id res chain seq x y z
N MET A 1 2.22 -16.35 8.68
CA MET A 1 1.67 -16.07 7.34
C MET A 1 2.60 -16.66 6.28
N LYS A 2 2.04 -17.06 5.12
CA LYS A 2 2.82 -17.62 3.98
C LYS A 2 3.34 -16.53 3.03
N VAL A 3 2.65 -15.38 2.97
CA VAL A 3 3.08 -14.24 2.15
C VAL A 3 4.22 -13.50 2.83
N THR A 4 5.42 -13.57 2.24
CA THR A 4 6.65 -12.97 2.78
C THR A 4 7.15 -11.78 1.98
N LYS A 5 6.37 -11.29 1.01
CA LYS A 5 6.73 -10.21 0.10
C LYS A 5 5.65 -9.15 0.06
N ALA A 6 6.04 -7.88 -0.12
CA ALA A 6 5.09 -6.78 -0.26
C ALA A 6 5.62 -5.67 -1.17
N ILE A 7 4.68 -4.89 -1.74
CA ILE A 7 4.93 -3.65 -2.46
C ILE A 7 4.24 -2.53 -1.69
N ILE A 8 4.93 -1.41 -1.48
CA ILE A 8 4.37 -0.16 -0.96
C ILE A 8 4.36 0.86 -2.11
N LEU A 9 3.19 1.42 -2.39
CA LEU A 9 2.97 2.35 -3.51
C LEU A 9 3.37 3.78 -3.13
N GLY A 10 4.61 4.15 -3.42
CA GLY A 10 5.19 5.44 -3.02
C GLY A 10 5.42 6.44 -4.16
N ALA A 11 5.00 6.17 -5.40
CA ALA A 11 5.33 6.98 -6.57
C ALA A 11 4.47 8.26 -6.74
N GLY A 12 3.33 8.36 -6.06
CA GLY A 12 2.35 9.42 -6.25
C GLY A 12 2.86 10.83 -5.89
N PHE A 13 2.39 11.85 -6.62
CA PHE A 13 2.75 13.26 -6.38
C PHE A 13 2.19 13.84 -5.07
N GLY A 14 1.14 13.25 -4.50
CA GLY A 14 0.55 13.74 -3.27
C GLY A 14 -0.13 15.12 -3.38
N LYS A 15 -0.62 15.53 -4.57
CA LYS A 15 -1.13 16.89 -4.85
C LYS A 15 -2.17 17.40 -3.85
N ARG A 16 -3.02 16.54 -3.32
CA ARG A 16 -4.04 16.90 -2.29
C ARG A 16 -3.45 17.38 -0.97
N MET A 17 -2.17 17.09 -0.71
CA MET A 17 -1.45 17.49 0.51
C MET A 17 -0.50 18.67 0.27
N HIS A 18 -0.64 19.41 -0.83
CA HIS A 18 0.12 20.65 -1.03
C HIS A 18 -0.24 21.68 0.05
N PRO A 19 0.76 22.46 0.53
CA PRO A 19 2.13 22.62 0.03
C PRO A 19 3.14 21.60 0.57
N ILE A 20 2.77 20.77 1.55
CA ILE A 20 3.70 19.83 2.25
C ILE A 20 4.44 18.94 1.24
N THR A 21 3.70 18.36 0.30
CA THR A 21 4.25 17.37 -0.64
C THR A 21 5.00 17.98 -1.83
N LYS A 22 5.12 19.31 -1.90
CA LYS A 22 6.07 19.96 -2.83
C LYS A 22 7.53 19.69 -2.45
N LYS A 23 7.83 19.60 -1.15
CA LYS A 23 9.20 19.41 -0.62
C LYS A 23 9.44 18.05 0.03
N THR A 24 8.37 17.35 0.44
CA THR A 24 8.47 16.05 1.11
C THR A 24 7.59 15.05 0.37
N PRO A 25 8.12 13.92 -0.14
CA PRO A 25 7.27 12.94 -0.82
C PRO A 25 6.24 12.38 0.17
N LYS A 26 5.00 12.16 -0.29
CA LYS A 26 3.88 11.72 0.58
C LYS A 26 4.23 10.57 1.53
N PRO A 27 4.97 9.52 1.11
CA PRO A 27 5.37 8.46 2.03
C PRO A 27 6.25 8.90 3.20
N LEU A 28 6.94 10.03 3.09
CA LEU A 28 7.81 10.56 4.16
C LEU A 28 7.15 11.64 5.03
N VAL A 29 5.89 11.97 4.79
CA VAL A 29 5.12 12.81 5.72
C VAL A 29 5.03 12.10 7.05
N LYS A 30 5.25 12.86 8.14
CA LYS A 30 5.24 12.35 9.51
C LYS A 30 3.87 12.54 10.17
N ILE A 31 3.44 11.53 10.90
CA ILE A 31 2.32 11.59 11.85
C ILE A 31 2.86 11.13 13.19
N ASN A 32 2.75 11.97 14.21
CA ASN A 32 3.30 11.71 15.54
C ASN A 32 4.78 11.29 15.50
N GLY A 33 5.59 12.00 14.71
CA GLY A 33 7.04 11.76 14.60
C GLY A 33 7.46 10.59 13.70
N VAL A 34 6.52 9.72 13.27
CA VAL A 34 6.81 8.54 12.42
C VAL A 34 6.35 8.79 10.99
N THR A 35 7.19 8.46 9.99
CA THR A 35 6.77 8.61 8.59
C THR A 35 5.74 7.54 8.21
N LEU A 36 4.85 7.87 7.26
CA LEU A 36 3.88 6.93 6.72
C LEU A 36 4.55 5.66 6.17
N LEU A 37 5.69 5.84 5.48
CA LEU A 37 6.49 4.72 4.96
C LEU A 37 7.04 3.84 6.08
N GLU A 38 7.58 4.45 7.14
CA GLU A 38 8.10 3.70 8.29
C GLU A 38 7.01 2.89 8.98
N ASN A 39 5.83 3.50 9.18
CA ASN A 39 4.67 2.82 9.73
C ASN A 39 4.30 1.58 8.89
N SER A 40 4.20 1.74 7.56
CA SER A 40 3.86 0.65 6.64
C SER A 40 4.91 -0.47 6.65
N ILE A 41 6.21 -0.13 6.65
CA ILE A 41 7.30 -1.11 6.72
C ILE A 41 7.25 -1.88 8.04
N LYS A 42 7.15 -1.18 9.18
CA LYS A 42 7.07 -1.81 10.51
C LYS A 42 5.86 -2.74 10.62
N PHE A 43 4.71 -2.30 10.11
CA PHE A 43 3.51 -3.12 10.09
C PHE A 43 3.70 -4.40 9.28
N LEU A 44 4.17 -4.30 8.03
CA LEU A 44 4.45 -5.46 7.17
C LEU A 44 5.48 -6.42 7.80
N SER A 45 6.55 -5.88 8.37
CA SER A 45 7.55 -6.66 9.08
C SER A 45 6.93 -7.44 10.25
N SER A 46 5.99 -6.83 10.98
CA SER A 46 5.28 -7.46 12.08
C SER A 46 4.31 -8.58 11.65
N LEU A 47 3.98 -8.65 10.35
CA LEU A 47 3.25 -9.75 9.72
C LEU A 47 4.15 -10.90 9.25
N GLY A 48 5.48 -10.75 9.36
CA GLY A 48 6.46 -11.73 8.87
C GLY A 48 6.88 -11.53 7.41
N VAL A 49 6.57 -10.38 6.81
CA VAL A 49 7.07 -10.01 5.47
C VAL A 49 8.58 -9.80 5.56
N LYS A 50 9.33 -10.46 4.68
CA LYS A 50 10.81 -10.44 4.64
C LYS A 50 11.37 -9.49 3.57
N HIS A 51 10.66 -9.31 2.47
CA HIS A 51 11.10 -8.50 1.34
C HIS A 51 10.03 -7.48 0.96
N ILE A 52 10.39 -6.21 1.01
CA ILE A 52 9.51 -5.09 0.69
C ILE A 52 10.11 -4.31 -0.46
N ILE A 53 9.28 -4.00 -1.46
CA ILE A 53 9.64 -3.07 -2.54
C ILE A 53 8.80 -1.82 -2.36
N VAL A 54 9.45 -0.67 -2.44
CA VAL A 54 8.80 0.64 -2.50
C VAL A 54 8.98 1.18 -3.90
N ASN A 55 7.90 1.37 -4.66
CA ASN A 55 8.03 2.11 -5.92
C ASN A 55 8.06 3.61 -5.63
N ALA A 56 8.85 4.36 -6.39
CA ALA A 56 9.05 5.79 -6.17
C ALA A 56 9.21 6.52 -7.51
N HIS A 57 8.68 7.75 -7.59
CA HIS A 57 8.84 8.63 -8.74
C HIS A 57 9.11 10.06 -8.28
N HIS A 58 8.11 10.78 -7.77
CA HIS A 58 8.25 12.13 -7.26
C HIS A 58 9.15 12.16 -6.02
N LEU A 59 10.16 13.03 -6.02
CA LEU A 59 11.16 13.16 -4.95
C LEU A 59 11.76 11.81 -4.52
N HIS A 60 11.99 10.92 -5.48
CA HIS A 60 12.41 9.54 -5.22
C HIS A 60 13.73 9.44 -4.44
N MET A 61 14.66 10.40 -4.61
CA MET A 61 15.93 10.39 -3.89
C MET A 61 15.74 10.52 -2.38
N GLU A 62 14.73 11.28 -1.92
CA GLU A 62 14.39 11.38 -0.50
C GLU A 62 13.96 10.02 0.07
N ILE A 63 13.16 9.25 -0.70
CA ILE A 63 12.73 7.90 -0.31
C ILE A 63 13.94 6.95 -0.28
N VAL A 64 14.81 7.01 -1.29
CA VAL A 64 16.04 6.20 -1.34
C VAL A 64 16.93 6.48 -0.14
N ASN A 65 17.18 7.76 0.16
CA ASN A 65 18.02 8.17 1.27
C ASN A 65 17.42 7.76 2.62
N PHE A 66 16.10 7.90 2.78
CA PHE A 66 15.40 7.46 3.97
C PHE A 66 15.57 5.96 4.22
N VAL A 67 15.37 5.15 3.19
CA VAL A 67 15.50 3.68 3.28
C VAL A 67 16.94 3.27 3.57
N LYS A 68 17.93 3.94 2.99
CA LYS A 68 19.36 3.67 3.24
C LYS A 68 19.80 4.02 4.66
N LYS A 69 19.29 5.12 5.22
CA LYS A 69 19.65 5.61 6.56
C LYS A 69 19.03 4.80 7.70
N LYS A 70 17.93 4.07 7.44
CA LYS A 70 17.22 3.32 8.47
C LYS A 70 17.47 1.82 8.38
N ARG A 71 17.57 1.17 9.54
CA ARG A 71 17.60 -0.29 9.65
C ARG A 71 16.18 -0.81 9.90
N PHE A 72 15.74 -1.73 9.05
CA PHE A 72 14.47 -2.42 9.16
C PHE A 72 14.70 -3.93 9.32
N SER A 73 13.78 -4.62 10.00
CA SER A 73 13.83 -6.08 10.13
C SER A 73 13.52 -6.81 8.81
N SER A 74 12.88 -6.14 7.86
CA SER A 74 12.66 -6.63 6.49
C SER A 74 13.69 -6.02 5.54
N LYS A 75 14.09 -6.76 4.50
CA LYS A 75 14.90 -6.22 3.40
C LYS A 75 14.04 -5.30 2.53
N VAL A 76 14.36 -4.00 2.53
CA VAL A 76 13.63 -2.98 1.78
C VAL A 76 14.46 -2.54 0.56
N LYS A 77 13.82 -2.51 -0.62
CA LYS A 77 14.41 -2.02 -1.87
C LYS A 77 13.52 -0.97 -2.48
N VAL A 78 14.10 0.11 -3.00
CA VAL A 78 13.37 1.14 -3.77
C VAL A 78 13.51 0.84 -5.26
N VAL A 79 12.38 0.87 -5.98
CA VAL A 79 12.32 0.77 -7.45
C VAL A 79 11.82 2.10 -8.00
N ILE A 80 12.66 2.75 -8.81
CA ILE A 80 12.40 4.09 -9.33
C ILE A 80 11.71 4.01 -10.69
N GLU A 81 10.62 4.73 -10.86
CA GLU A 81 9.92 4.95 -12.12
C GLU A 81 10.55 6.17 -12.81
N LYS A 82 11.54 5.95 -13.68
CA LYS A 82 12.42 7.03 -14.18
C LYS A 82 11.74 8.00 -15.15
N ARG A 83 11.06 7.51 -16.20
CA ARG A 83 10.58 8.35 -17.31
C ARG A 83 9.23 9.01 -17.02
N LYS A 84 8.28 8.25 -16.51
CA LYS A 84 6.93 8.68 -16.17
C LYS A 84 6.39 7.88 -15.01
N ILE A 85 5.42 8.42 -14.32
CA ILE A 85 4.64 7.67 -13.33
C ILE A 85 3.83 6.59 -14.06
N LEU A 86 3.88 5.37 -13.53
CA LEU A 86 3.26 4.19 -14.15
C LEU A 86 1.83 3.93 -13.66
N ASP A 87 1.29 4.82 -12.86
CA ASP A 87 0.05 4.61 -12.11
C ASP A 87 0.08 3.35 -11.23
N THR A 88 -1.06 3.04 -10.59
CA THR A 88 -1.11 1.92 -9.63
C THR A 88 -0.78 0.58 -10.29
N GLY A 89 -1.44 0.25 -11.40
CA GLY A 89 -1.27 -1.05 -12.05
C GLY A 89 0.12 -1.24 -12.64
N GLY A 90 0.63 -0.23 -13.35
CA GLY A 90 1.97 -0.26 -13.93
C GLY A 90 3.07 -0.29 -12.87
N GLY A 91 2.91 0.47 -11.77
CA GLY A 91 3.82 0.47 -10.64
C GLY A 91 3.91 -0.90 -9.96
N ILE A 92 2.77 -1.55 -9.74
CA ILE A 92 2.71 -2.92 -9.20
C ILE A 92 3.41 -3.89 -10.15
N LEU A 93 3.09 -3.85 -11.45
CA LEU A 93 3.68 -4.74 -12.45
C LEU A 93 5.21 -4.57 -12.50
N ASN A 94 5.70 -3.34 -12.55
CA ASN A 94 7.13 -3.04 -12.57
C ASN A 94 7.84 -3.54 -11.30
N ALA A 95 7.31 -3.25 -10.13
CA ALA A 95 7.87 -3.69 -8.85
C ALA A 95 7.83 -5.22 -8.69
N SER A 96 6.74 -5.88 -9.10
CA SER A 96 6.52 -7.31 -8.94
C SER A 96 7.51 -8.19 -9.72
N ARG A 97 8.14 -7.68 -10.77
CA ARG A 97 9.21 -8.37 -11.52
C ARG A 97 10.33 -8.89 -10.60
N GLN A 98 10.60 -8.18 -9.50
CA GLN A 98 11.59 -8.57 -8.49
C GLN A 98 11.17 -9.83 -7.70
N PHE A 99 9.91 -10.23 -7.75
CA PHE A 99 9.37 -11.32 -6.94
C PHE A 99 9.24 -12.67 -7.66
N LYS A 100 9.63 -12.75 -8.95
CA LYS A 100 9.65 -14.01 -9.73
C LYS A 100 8.34 -14.81 -9.56
N LYS A 101 7.20 -14.19 -9.84
CA LYS A 101 5.83 -14.76 -9.76
C LYS A 101 5.39 -15.25 -8.36
N LYS A 102 6.07 -14.87 -7.28
CA LYS A 102 5.61 -15.18 -5.91
C LYS A 102 4.49 -14.24 -5.49
N ILE A 103 3.59 -14.73 -4.64
CA ILE A 103 2.51 -13.94 -4.04
C ILE A 103 3.07 -12.83 -3.14
N PHE A 104 2.38 -11.69 -3.12
CA PHE A 104 2.80 -10.51 -2.35
C PHE A 104 1.58 -9.66 -1.93
N PHE A 105 1.77 -8.86 -0.89
CA PHE A 105 0.85 -7.80 -0.53
C PHE A 105 1.13 -6.52 -1.30
N VAL A 106 0.10 -5.70 -1.52
CA VAL A 106 0.22 -4.33 -2.00
C VAL A 106 -0.42 -3.41 -0.98
N LEU A 107 0.30 -2.37 -0.56
CA LEU A 107 -0.17 -1.38 0.41
C LEU A 107 -0.03 0.03 -0.14
N ASN A 108 -1.04 0.86 0.15
CA ASN A 108 -0.91 2.30 0.10
C ASN A 108 -0.20 2.79 1.37
N PRO A 109 0.81 3.67 1.27
CA PRO A 109 1.55 4.14 2.44
C PRO A 109 0.77 5.12 3.32
N ASP A 110 -0.33 5.70 2.82
CA ASP A 110 -1.13 6.73 3.48
C ASP A 110 -2.19 6.19 4.45
N THR A 111 -2.29 4.89 4.58
CA THR A 111 -3.08 4.23 5.62
C THR A 111 -2.26 4.08 6.89
N LEU A 112 -2.82 4.51 8.02
CA LEU A 112 -2.18 4.33 9.34
C LEU A 112 -2.42 2.91 9.84
N TRP A 113 -1.51 2.03 9.53
CA TRP A 113 -1.57 0.63 9.92
C TRP A 113 -1.33 0.45 11.43
N ARG A 114 -2.28 -0.18 12.14
CA ARG A 114 -2.20 -0.50 13.56
C ARG A 114 -2.24 -2.02 13.78
N ARG A 115 -1.88 -2.47 14.99
CA ARG A 115 -1.85 -3.90 15.34
C ARG A 115 -3.17 -4.65 15.07
N GLY A 116 -4.31 -3.98 15.23
CA GLY A 116 -5.63 -4.57 14.96
C GLY A 116 -5.82 -5.08 13.52
N TYR A 117 -5.15 -4.47 12.55
CA TYR A 117 -5.22 -4.91 11.14
C TYR A 117 -4.54 -6.26 10.87
N LYS A 118 -3.73 -6.80 11.80
CA LYS A 118 -3.05 -8.10 11.59
C LYS A 118 -4.03 -9.23 11.29
N ASN A 119 -5.16 -9.26 11.97
CA ASN A 119 -6.18 -10.30 11.76
C ASN A 119 -6.83 -10.17 10.38
N GLU A 120 -7.07 -8.94 9.91
CA GLU A 120 -7.63 -8.69 8.59
C GLU A 120 -6.65 -9.14 7.48
N PHE A 121 -5.36 -8.91 7.65
CA PHE A 121 -4.36 -9.43 6.71
C PHE A 121 -4.25 -10.96 6.71
N LYS A 122 -4.42 -11.61 7.86
CA LYS A 122 -4.51 -13.09 7.92
C LYS A 122 -5.74 -13.62 7.19
N LYS A 123 -6.90 -12.94 7.32
CA LYS A 123 -8.13 -13.28 6.58
C LYS A 123 -7.93 -13.09 5.07
N LEU A 124 -7.36 -11.93 4.66
CA LEU A 124 -7.03 -11.62 3.28
C LEU A 124 -6.15 -12.71 2.64
N GLU A 125 -5.09 -13.13 3.35
CA GLU A 125 -4.21 -14.21 2.91
C GLU A 125 -4.96 -15.54 2.74
N LYS A 126 -5.81 -15.92 3.71
CA LYS A 126 -6.62 -17.14 3.65
C LYS A 126 -7.56 -17.14 2.44
N VAL A 127 -8.25 -16.03 2.18
CA VAL A 127 -9.16 -15.89 1.03
C VAL A 127 -8.40 -16.03 -0.28
N TYR A 128 -7.24 -15.35 -0.41
CA TYR A 128 -6.40 -15.51 -1.59
C TYR A 128 -5.91 -16.95 -1.78
N LEU A 129 -5.42 -17.60 -0.72
CA LEU A 129 -4.90 -18.97 -0.82
C LEU A 129 -5.98 -19.98 -1.23
N LYS A 130 -7.23 -19.74 -0.83
CA LYS A 130 -8.39 -20.56 -1.23
C LYS A 130 -8.77 -20.33 -2.70
N ASN A 131 -8.90 -19.05 -3.10
CA ASN A 131 -9.52 -18.70 -4.37
C ASN A 131 -8.51 -18.49 -5.50
N LYS A 132 -7.21 -18.23 -5.18
CA LYS A 132 -6.12 -17.90 -6.11
C LYS A 132 -6.42 -16.70 -7.03
N LYS A 133 -7.33 -15.82 -6.62
CA LYS A 133 -7.70 -14.58 -7.32
C LYS A 133 -7.18 -13.36 -6.55
N PRO A 134 -6.84 -12.26 -7.22
CA PRO A 134 -6.52 -11.01 -6.54
C PRO A 134 -7.60 -10.65 -5.52
N THR A 135 -7.20 -10.34 -4.30
CA THR A 135 -8.10 -10.11 -3.17
C THR A 135 -7.78 -8.76 -2.55
N MET A 136 -8.80 -7.97 -2.22
CA MET A 136 -8.67 -6.63 -1.68
C MET A 136 -9.27 -6.53 -0.28
N LEU A 137 -8.68 -5.73 0.57
CA LEU A 137 -9.29 -5.30 1.82
C LEU A 137 -10.12 -4.05 1.54
N LEU A 138 -11.40 -4.10 1.85
CA LEU A 138 -12.33 -3.00 1.68
C LEU A 138 -12.92 -2.60 3.02
N VAL A 139 -13.20 -1.31 3.18
CA VAL A 139 -13.87 -0.75 4.36
C VAL A 139 -15.23 -0.20 3.95
N SER A 140 -16.27 -0.52 4.73
CA SER A 140 -17.58 0.09 4.52
C SER A 140 -17.49 1.61 4.61
N LYS A 141 -18.09 2.32 3.66
CA LYS A 141 -18.16 3.79 3.62
C LYS A 141 -18.69 4.38 4.94
N ASN A 142 -19.61 3.71 5.62
CA ASN A 142 -20.18 4.15 6.88
C ASN A 142 -19.15 4.22 8.04
N ARG A 143 -17.98 3.59 7.87
CA ARG A 143 -16.86 3.64 8.83
C ARG A 143 -15.83 4.71 8.48
N SER A 144 -16.01 5.44 7.38
CA SER A 144 -15.14 6.56 7.03
C SER A 144 -15.48 7.77 7.89
N TYR A 145 -14.44 8.44 8.39
CA TYR A 145 -14.60 9.74 9.04
C TYR A 145 -15.05 10.80 8.02
N ASP A 146 -14.48 10.78 6.83
CA ASP A 146 -14.87 11.66 5.73
C ASP A 146 -16.07 11.08 4.98
N ARG A 147 -17.22 11.67 5.21
CA ARG A 147 -18.48 11.26 4.57
C ARG A 147 -18.63 11.72 3.12
N SER A 148 -17.75 12.60 2.64
CA SER A 148 -17.74 13.07 1.26
C SER A 148 -17.23 12.00 0.26
N PHE A 149 -16.59 10.95 0.75
CA PHE A 149 -16.13 9.84 -0.09
C PHE A 149 -17.28 9.19 -0.86
N LYS A 150 -17.12 9.14 -2.18
CA LYS A 150 -18.11 8.49 -3.08
C LYS A 150 -18.07 6.95 -3.04
N GLY A 151 -17.04 6.37 -2.41
CA GLY A 151 -16.75 4.94 -2.46
C GLY A 151 -16.09 4.53 -3.78
N ASP A 152 -15.43 3.38 -3.78
CA ASP A 152 -14.69 2.86 -4.94
C ASP A 152 -15.37 1.63 -5.54
N PHE A 153 -16.04 0.81 -4.72
CA PHE A 153 -16.56 -0.49 -5.09
C PHE A 153 -17.87 -0.84 -4.39
N ASN A 154 -18.59 -1.80 -4.98
CA ASN A 154 -19.64 -2.58 -4.33
C ASN A 154 -19.23 -4.06 -4.28
N LEU A 155 -19.97 -4.84 -3.51
CA LEU A 155 -19.82 -6.29 -3.43
C LEU A 155 -21.13 -6.96 -3.83
N ASN A 156 -21.04 -8.07 -4.58
CA ASN A 156 -22.18 -8.98 -4.79
C ASN A 156 -22.34 -9.93 -3.59
N SER A 157 -23.36 -10.79 -3.62
CA SER A 157 -23.64 -11.81 -2.59
C SER A 157 -22.50 -12.82 -2.37
N LYS A 158 -21.61 -12.98 -3.35
CA LYS A 158 -20.40 -13.83 -3.29
C LYS A 158 -19.15 -13.10 -2.83
N ASN A 159 -19.29 -11.84 -2.36
CA ASN A 159 -18.17 -10.95 -2.01
C ASN A 159 -17.19 -10.66 -3.17
N GLU A 160 -17.66 -10.71 -4.41
CA GLU A 160 -16.88 -10.27 -5.56
C GLU A 160 -17.06 -8.78 -5.80
N ILE A 161 -15.99 -8.13 -6.25
CA ILE A 161 -15.92 -6.68 -6.41
C ILE A 161 -16.68 -6.24 -7.66
N LEU A 162 -17.58 -5.27 -7.50
CA LEU A 162 -18.33 -4.63 -8.55
C LEU A 162 -17.99 -3.15 -8.62
N ARG A 163 -17.83 -2.62 -9.83
CA ARG A 163 -17.77 -1.16 -10.08
C ARG A 163 -19.14 -0.69 -10.57
N GLN A 164 -19.78 0.14 -9.78
CA GLN A 164 -21.12 0.69 -10.07
C GLN A 164 -21.19 2.15 -9.68
N LYS A 165 -22.30 2.84 -10.08
CA LYS A 165 -22.69 4.13 -9.48
C LYS A 165 -23.12 3.86 -8.03
N ASN A 166 -22.82 4.79 -7.10
CA ASN A 166 -23.16 4.68 -5.66
C ASN A 166 -22.46 3.54 -4.91
N ASN A 167 -21.12 3.52 -4.98
CA ASN A 167 -20.30 2.54 -4.29
C ASN A 167 -20.40 2.66 -2.75
N LYS A 168 -20.43 1.53 -2.06
CA LYS A 168 -20.59 1.43 -0.59
C LYS A 168 -19.28 1.15 0.14
N PHE A 169 -18.21 0.80 -0.56
CA PHE A 169 -16.93 0.41 0.01
C PHE A 169 -15.78 1.25 -0.53
N ILE A 170 -14.79 1.45 0.32
CA ILE A 170 -13.56 2.19 0.03
C ILE A 170 -12.39 1.22 0.05
N PHE A 171 -11.49 1.34 -0.91
CA PHE A 171 -10.22 0.64 -0.91
C PHE A 171 -9.23 1.32 0.05
N THR A 172 -8.56 0.54 0.90
CA THR A 172 -7.59 1.01 1.91
C THR A 172 -6.17 0.57 1.60
#